data_59a7d72e54b63c5bf4ae63a3d4d22c53
#
_entry.id   59a7d72e54b63c5bf4ae63a3d4d22c53
#
_cell.length_a   1.000
_cell.length_b   1.000
_cell.length_c   1.000
_cell.angle_alpha   90.00
_cell.angle_beta   90.00
_cell.angle_gamma   90.00
#
_symmetry.space_group_name_H-M   'P 1'
#
loop_
_entity.id
_entity.type
_entity.pdbx_description
1 polymer ?
#
loop_
_entity_poly.entity_id
_entity_poly.type
_entity_poly.pdbx_seq_one_letter_code
_entity_poly.pdbx_strand_id
1 'polypeptide(L)' 'MTTRWEHKVLTYKLGWKAFDYAQIERDLTVLGGEGWEAVGTLAPSFGAGQAIEIAVIAKRPVGD' A
#
# COMPACT_ATOMS: atom_id res chain seq x y z
N MET A 1 -11.00 24.35 10.98
CA MET A 1 -10.66 24.00 9.60
C MET A 1 -10.59 22.49 9.45
N THR A 2 -10.97 22.00 8.30
CA THR A 2 -10.99 20.57 8.06
C THR A 2 -9.64 20.13 7.50
N THR A 3 -9.06 19.09 8.10
CA THR A 3 -7.85 18.49 7.56
C THR A 3 -8.18 17.80 6.24
N ARG A 4 -7.40 18.09 5.23
CA ARG A 4 -7.54 17.45 3.94
C ARG A 4 -6.46 16.39 3.81
N TRP A 5 -6.81 15.29 3.17
CA TRP A 5 -5.92 14.15 3.03
C TRP A 5 -5.73 13.81 1.57
N GLU A 6 -4.53 13.42 1.23
CA GLU A 6 -4.29 12.81 -0.07
C GLU A 6 -3.95 11.33 0.15
N HIS A 7 -4.24 10.52 -0.86
CA HIS A 7 -4.09 9.09 -0.76
C HIS A 7 -3.20 8.55 -1.87
N LYS A 8 -2.57 7.45 -1.58
CA LYS A 8 -1.74 6.74 -2.54
C LYS A 8 -2.05 5.25 -2.41
N VAL A 9 -2.12 4.56 -3.54
CA VAL A 9 -2.31 3.11 -3.54
C VAL A 9 -1.10 2.48 -4.19
N LEU A 10 -0.45 1.57 -3.45
CA LEU A 10 0.67 0.81 -3.95
C LEU A 10 0.18 -0.60 -4.23
N THR A 11 0.55 -1.15 -5.38
CA THR A 11 0.13 -2.50 -5.72
C THR A 11 1.36 -3.40 -5.87
N TYR A 12 1.20 -4.64 -5.41
CA TYR A 12 2.26 -5.63 -5.47
C TYR A 12 1.67 -6.92 -6.01
N LYS A 13 2.27 -7.46 -7.05
CA LYS A 13 1.80 -8.69 -7.66
C LYS A 13 2.54 -9.87 -7.08
N LEU A 14 1.87 -11.01 -7.06
CA LEU A 14 2.49 -12.25 -6.62
C LEU A 14 3.64 -12.57 -7.56
N GLY A 15 4.82 -12.75 -6.97
CA GLY A 15 5.99 -13.14 -7.73
C GLY A 15 6.03 -14.64 -7.93
N TRP A 16 7.18 -15.13 -8.40
CA TRP A 16 7.36 -16.53 -8.73
C TRP A 16 7.06 -17.49 -7.59
N LYS A 17 7.48 -17.13 -6.38
CA LYS A 17 7.28 -17.98 -5.21
C LYS A 17 6.34 -17.36 -4.19
N ALA A 18 6.37 -16.03 -4.07
CA ALA A 18 5.63 -15.31 -3.04
C ALA A 18 5.64 -13.84 -3.36
N PHE A 19 4.93 -13.06 -2.52
CA PHE A 19 5.05 -11.62 -2.57
C PHE A 19 6.42 -11.21 -2.04
N ASP A 20 6.98 -10.17 -2.62
CA ASP A 20 8.26 -9.64 -2.16
C ASP A 20 8.02 -8.71 -0.97
N TYR A 21 7.94 -9.29 0.21
CA TYR A 21 7.64 -8.52 1.42
C TYR A 21 8.73 -7.51 1.75
N ALA A 22 9.99 -7.82 1.40
CA ALA A 22 11.08 -6.89 1.64
C ALA A 22 10.92 -5.63 0.81
N GLN A 23 10.42 -5.77 -0.42
CA GLN A 23 10.15 -4.61 -1.27
C GLN A 23 9.03 -3.76 -0.69
N ILE A 24 7.98 -4.41 -0.18
CA ILE A 24 6.86 -3.70 0.44
C ILE A 24 7.36 -2.91 1.65
N GLU A 25 8.18 -3.54 2.48
CA GLU A 25 8.72 -2.89 3.65
C GLU A 25 9.57 -1.67 3.28
N ARG A 26 10.43 -1.81 2.29
CA ARG A 26 11.28 -0.70 1.84
C ARG A 26 10.43 0.47 1.31
N ASP A 27 9.43 0.15 0.50
CA ASP A 27 8.57 1.18 -0.09
C ASP A 27 7.82 1.94 1.00
N LEU A 28 7.26 1.22 1.98
CA LEU A 28 6.53 1.85 3.07
C LEU A 28 7.45 2.69 3.96
N THR A 29 8.68 2.25 4.15
CA THR A 29 9.65 3.00 4.94
C THR A 29 10.00 4.33 4.26
N VAL A 30 10.22 4.29 2.94
CA VAL A 30 10.49 5.49 2.16
C VAL A 30 9.30 6.44 2.23
N LEU A 31 8.09 5.91 2.02
CA LEU A 31 6.88 6.74 2.07
C LEU A 31 6.68 7.33 3.46
N GLY A 32 6.96 6.56 4.51
CA GLY A 32 6.87 7.07 5.89
C GLY A 32 7.77 8.27 6.11
N GLY A 33 8.96 8.25 5.51
CA GLY A 33 9.87 9.39 5.57
C GLY A 33 9.33 10.63 4.85
N GLU A 34 8.36 10.44 3.98
CA GLU A 34 7.71 11.53 3.25
C GLU A 34 6.36 11.92 3.86
N GLY A 35 6.05 11.38 5.02
CA GLY A 35 4.82 11.70 5.74
C GLY A 35 3.63 10.80 5.44
N TRP A 36 3.82 9.75 4.66
CA TRP A 36 2.74 8.83 4.34
C TRP A 36 2.55 7.79 5.44
N GLU A 37 1.30 7.44 5.70
CA GLU A 37 0.92 6.45 6.68
C GLU A 37 0.08 5.37 6.00
N ALA A 38 0.48 4.13 6.11
CA ALA A 38 -0.32 3.02 5.58
C ALA A 38 -1.55 2.83 6.48
N VAL A 39 -2.73 2.84 5.88
CA VAL A 39 -3.98 2.78 6.65
C VAL A 39 -4.83 1.57 6.33
N GLY A 40 -4.48 0.80 5.32
CA GLY A 40 -5.25 -0.38 4.99
C GLY A 40 -4.63 -1.18 3.88
N THR A 41 -5.11 -2.40 3.72
CA THR A 41 -4.67 -3.29 2.66
C THR A 41 -5.87 -3.97 2.03
N LEU A 42 -5.72 -4.31 0.76
CA LEU A 42 -6.70 -5.11 0.03
C LEU A 42 -5.95 -6.28 -0.60
N ALA A 43 -6.57 -7.44 -0.56
CA ALA A 43 -6.01 -8.63 -1.19
C ALA A 43 -7.10 -9.30 -2.02
N PRO A 44 -7.44 -8.70 -3.17
CA PRO A 44 -8.50 -9.25 -4.01
C PRO A 44 -8.13 -10.64 -4.50
N SER A 45 -9.12 -11.52 -4.56
CA SER A 45 -8.93 -12.86 -5.07
C SER A 45 -9.79 -13.07 -6.30
N PHE A 46 -9.30 -13.92 -7.19
CA PHE A 46 -9.98 -14.22 -8.43
C PHE A 46 -10.28 -15.71 -8.47
N GLY A 47 -11.57 -16.04 -8.30
CA GLY A 47 -12.05 -17.40 -8.47
C GLY A 47 -11.62 -18.37 -7.39
N ALA A 48 -10.39 -18.81 -7.40
CA ALA A 48 -9.90 -19.88 -6.52
C ALA A 48 -9.61 -19.46 -5.09
N GLY A 49 -9.94 -18.23 -4.73
CA GLY A 49 -9.68 -17.75 -3.36
C GLY A 49 -8.24 -17.38 -3.10
N GLN A 50 -7.41 -17.41 -4.12
CA GLN A 50 -5.99 -17.12 -3.98
C GLN A 50 -5.71 -15.68 -4.40
N ALA A 51 -5.10 -14.91 -3.51
CA ALA A 51 -4.73 -13.54 -3.83
C ALA A 51 -3.50 -13.53 -4.73
N ILE A 52 -3.58 -12.80 -5.84
CA ILE A 52 -2.46 -12.65 -6.76
C ILE A 52 -1.92 -11.22 -6.75
N GLU A 53 -2.53 -10.36 -5.98
CA GLU A 53 -2.12 -8.97 -5.87
C GLU A 53 -2.49 -8.45 -4.49
N ILE A 54 -1.63 -7.60 -3.96
CA ILE A 54 -1.91 -6.90 -2.71
C ILE A 54 -1.87 -5.40 -3.01
N ALA A 55 -2.84 -4.67 -2.49
CA ALA A 55 -2.82 -3.21 -2.57
C ALA A 55 -2.67 -2.65 -1.16
N VAL A 56 -1.80 -1.68 -1.00
CA VAL A 56 -1.61 -0.98 0.26
C VAL A 56 -2.06 0.46 0.06
N ILE A 57 -2.96 0.91 0.94
CA ILE A 57 -3.50 2.26 0.87
C ILE A 57 -2.79 3.11 1.90
N ALA A 58 -2.26 4.24 1.48
CA ALA A 58 -1.58 5.18 2.35
C ALA A 58 -2.23 6.54 2.24
N LYS A 59 -2.09 7.34 3.28
CA LYS A 59 -2.60 8.72 3.28
C LYS A 59 -1.60 9.63 3.95
N ARG A 60 -1.71 10.91 3.64
CA ARG A 60 -1.00 11.95 4.39
C ARG A 60 -1.79 13.24 4.31
N PRO A 61 -1.62 14.14 5.30
CA PRO A 61 -2.30 15.44 5.24
C PRO A 61 -1.79 16.24 4.05
N VAL A 62 -2.70 16.95 3.41
CA VAL A 62 -2.32 17.88 2.35
C VAL A 62 -1.83 19.15 3.02
N GLY A 63 -0.60 19.54 2.69
CA GLY A 63 -0.03 20.76 3.22
C GLY A 63 -0.73 21.99 2.67
N ASP A 64 -0.77 23.03 3.49
CA ASP A 64 -1.34 24.32 3.08
C ASP A 64 -0.30 25.17 2.38
#